data_7492a82a80d9a6b77c9d38801a09acd7
#
_entry.id   7492a82a80d9a6b77c9d38801a09acd7
#
_cell.length_a   1.000
_cell.length_b   1.000
_cell.length_c   1.000
_cell.angle_alpha   90.00
_cell.angle_beta   90.00
_cell.angle_gamma   90.00
#
_symmetry.space_group_name_H-M   'P 1'
#
loop_
_entity.id
_entity.type
_entity.pdbx_description
1 polymer ?
#
loop_
_entity_poly.entity_id
_entity_poly.type
_entity_poly.pdbx_seq_one_letter_code
_entity_poly.pdbx_strand_id
1 'polypeptide(L)'
;MQQNATNHRRNIEVNMNNDYSYIIHNNGDLSKKDQSLAKELFPVSTAREARKFHRQIPGYKMTPLEALPNLAHMLGVGGIFIKDEAQRLELNSFKVMGGSFAIYRFVKKMLGMEDKELTFQ
;
A
#
# COMPACT_ATOMS: atom_id res chain seq x y z
N MET A 1 -7.41 20.09 -38.71
CA MET A 1 -8.00 20.63 -37.46
C MET A 1 -7.80 19.59 -36.37
N GLN A 2 -6.75 19.74 -35.56
CA GLN A 2 -6.49 18.90 -34.39
C GLN A 2 -7.18 19.53 -33.20
N GLN A 3 -8.16 18.83 -32.64
CA GLN A 3 -8.77 19.24 -31.38
C GLN A 3 -7.83 18.84 -30.25
N ASN A 4 -7.18 19.83 -29.64
CA ASN A 4 -6.49 19.71 -28.36
C ASN A 4 -7.54 19.45 -27.28
N ALA A 5 -7.67 18.20 -26.86
CA ALA A 5 -8.40 17.85 -25.65
C ALA A 5 -7.54 18.27 -24.43
N THR A 6 -7.76 19.48 -23.96
CA THR A 6 -7.24 19.96 -22.67
C THR A 6 -7.93 19.18 -21.56
N ASN A 7 -7.18 18.24 -20.99
CA ASN A 7 -7.63 17.42 -19.84
C ASN A 7 -7.71 18.33 -18.62
N HIS A 8 -8.89 18.87 -18.34
CA HIS A 8 -9.16 19.66 -17.15
C HIS A 8 -9.19 18.71 -15.95
N ARG A 9 -8.13 18.71 -15.16
CA ARG A 9 -8.14 18.15 -13.79
C ARG A 9 -9.25 18.85 -13.03
N ARG A 10 -10.37 18.18 -12.79
CA ARG A 10 -11.42 18.73 -11.94
C ARG A 10 -10.97 18.58 -10.49
N ASN A 11 -10.46 19.66 -9.94
CA ASN A 11 -10.32 19.79 -8.50
C ASN A 11 -11.73 20.04 -7.96
N ILE A 12 -12.23 19.16 -7.10
CA ILE A 12 -13.50 19.38 -6.40
C ILE A 12 -13.14 20.01 -5.07
N GLU A 13 -13.43 21.29 -4.94
CA GLU A 13 -13.39 21.97 -3.65
C GLU A 13 -14.68 21.64 -2.89
N VAL A 14 -14.52 20.96 -1.75
CA VAL A 14 -15.63 20.69 -0.85
C VAL A 14 -15.46 21.59 0.36
N ASN A 15 -16.30 22.60 0.45
CA ASN A 15 -16.37 23.47 1.62
C ASN A 15 -17.40 22.89 2.59
N MET A 16 -16.92 22.21 3.64
CA MET A 16 -17.75 21.91 4.79
C MET A 16 -17.63 23.09 5.76
N ASN A 17 -18.74 23.53 6.35
CA ASN A 17 -18.86 24.68 7.27
C ASN A 17 -18.05 24.55 8.57
N ASN A 18 -16.91 23.92 8.55
CA ASN A 18 -15.90 23.86 9.58
C ASN A 18 -14.58 24.30 8.97
N ASP A 19 -13.70 24.91 9.73
CA ASP A 19 -12.42 25.55 9.38
C ASP A 19 -11.41 24.69 8.55
N TYR A 20 -11.85 23.61 7.92
CA TYR A 20 -11.03 22.73 7.11
C TYR A 20 -11.51 22.72 5.66
N SER A 21 -10.69 23.20 4.76
CA SER A 21 -10.83 22.97 3.32
C SER A 21 -9.92 21.83 2.89
N TYR A 22 -10.41 20.93 2.05
CA TYR A 22 -9.57 19.91 1.42
C TYR A 22 -9.80 19.88 -0.08
N ILE A 23 -8.75 19.58 -0.81
CA ILE A 23 -8.77 19.46 -2.26
C ILE A 23 -8.67 17.98 -2.61
N ILE A 24 -9.67 17.47 -3.33
CA ILE A 24 -9.59 16.12 -3.87
C ILE A 24 -8.87 16.20 -5.21
N HIS A 25 -7.66 15.61 -5.25
CA HIS A 25 -6.94 15.42 -6.50
C HIS A 25 -7.36 14.08 -7.11
N ASN A 26 -8.06 14.13 -8.23
CA ASN A 26 -8.37 12.93 -8.97
C ASN A 26 -7.15 12.55 -9.83
N ASN A 27 -6.43 11.50 -9.41
CA ASN A 27 -5.27 10.97 -10.14
C ASN A 27 -5.67 10.13 -11.38
N GLY A 28 -6.76 10.48 -12.04
CA GLY A 28 -7.42 9.71 -13.07
C GLY A 28 -6.60 9.29 -14.31
N ASP A 29 -5.38 9.79 -14.49
CA ASP A 29 -4.57 9.45 -15.64
C ASP A 29 -3.08 9.25 -15.26
N LEU A 30 -2.80 8.12 -14.61
CA LEU A 30 -1.44 7.60 -14.66
C LEU A 30 -1.12 7.29 -16.13
N SER A 31 -0.08 7.90 -16.68
CA SER A 31 0.35 7.61 -18.05
C SER A 31 0.67 6.12 -18.19
N LYS A 32 0.52 5.57 -19.40
CA LYS A 32 0.90 4.17 -19.66
C LYS A 32 2.36 3.89 -19.28
N LYS A 33 3.23 4.91 -19.40
CA LYS A 33 4.64 4.85 -19.01
C LYS A 33 4.79 4.70 -17.49
N ASP A 34 4.03 5.45 -16.70
CA ASP A 34 4.07 5.36 -15.24
C ASP A 34 3.57 3.99 -14.76
N GLN A 35 2.55 3.44 -15.41
CA GLN A 35 2.06 2.09 -15.12
C GLN A 35 3.09 1.00 -15.47
N SER A 36 3.85 1.16 -16.56
CA SER A 36 4.89 0.20 -16.95
C SER A 36 6.05 0.22 -15.95
N LEU A 37 6.50 1.41 -15.56
CA LEU A 37 7.54 1.58 -14.55
C LEU A 37 7.14 1.00 -13.19
N ALA A 38 5.89 1.22 -12.76
CA ALA A 38 5.39 0.63 -11.52
C ALA A 38 5.39 -0.92 -11.56
N LYS A 39 5.03 -1.52 -12.70
CA LYS A 39 5.07 -2.98 -12.89
C LYS A 39 6.49 -3.53 -12.91
N GLU A 40 7.44 -2.77 -13.44
CA GLU A 40 8.86 -3.13 -13.45
C GLU A 40 9.47 -3.06 -12.06
N LEU A 41 9.23 -1.97 -11.32
CA LEU A 41 9.76 -1.77 -9.97
C LEU A 41 9.10 -2.68 -8.92
N PHE A 42 7.81 -2.99 -9.11
CA PHE A 42 7.00 -3.78 -8.17
C PHE A 42 6.32 -4.96 -8.88
N PRO A 43 7.09 -5.91 -9.44
CA PRO A 43 6.50 -7.06 -10.12
C PRO A 43 5.76 -7.95 -9.11
N VAL A 44 4.75 -8.65 -9.59
CA VAL A 44 3.94 -9.59 -8.78
C VAL A 44 4.81 -10.69 -8.15
N SER A 45 5.90 -11.08 -8.81
CA SER A 45 6.88 -12.04 -8.28
C SER A 45 7.48 -11.56 -6.95
N THR A 46 7.90 -10.30 -6.88
CA THR A 46 8.44 -9.70 -5.64
C THR A 46 7.39 -9.67 -4.52
N ALA A 47 6.14 -9.36 -4.85
CA ALA A 47 5.06 -9.40 -3.86
C ALA A 47 4.80 -10.82 -3.33
N ARG A 48 4.88 -11.83 -4.19
CA ARG A 48 4.76 -13.24 -3.80
C ARG A 48 5.94 -13.69 -2.93
N GLU A 49 7.15 -13.32 -3.29
CA GLU A 49 8.36 -13.58 -2.49
C GLU A 49 8.23 -12.96 -1.10
N ALA A 50 7.88 -11.67 -1.01
CA ALA A 50 7.68 -10.98 0.25
C ALA A 50 6.63 -11.67 1.12
N ARG A 51 5.50 -12.07 0.53
CA ARG A 51 4.44 -12.80 1.25
C ARG A 51 4.92 -14.15 1.77
N LYS A 52 5.70 -14.89 0.97
CA LYS A 52 6.27 -16.18 1.36
C LYS A 52 7.27 -16.03 2.51
N PHE A 53 8.14 -15.03 2.42
CA PHE A 53 9.07 -14.68 3.48
C PHE A 53 8.34 -14.32 4.79
N HIS A 54 7.38 -13.39 4.75
CA HIS A 54 6.69 -12.95 5.96
C HIS A 54 5.92 -14.07 6.66
N ARG A 55 5.37 -15.02 5.91
CA ARG A 55 4.66 -16.18 6.49
C ARG A 55 5.56 -17.10 7.31
N GLN A 56 6.86 -17.02 7.15
CA GLN A 56 7.83 -17.82 7.93
C GLN A 56 8.20 -17.14 9.24
N ILE A 57 7.90 -15.85 9.41
CA ILE A 57 8.23 -15.11 10.63
C ILE A 57 7.35 -15.64 11.78
N PRO A 58 7.95 -16.12 12.90
CA PRO A 58 7.18 -16.54 14.06
C PRO A 58 6.21 -15.44 14.52
N GLY A 59 4.96 -15.80 14.81
CA GLY A 59 3.94 -14.84 15.20
C GLY A 59 3.30 -14.05 14.04
N TYR A 60 3.70 -14.29 12.79
CA TYR A 60 3.02 -13.67 11.65
C TYR A 60 1.58 -14.16 11.53
N LYS A 61 0.65 -13.22 11.59
CA LYS A 61 -0.79 -13.47 11.41
C LYS A 61 -1.42 -12.35 10.60
N MET A 62 -2.59 -12.63 10.07
CA MET A 62 -3.39 -11.59 9.41
C MET A 62 -3.92 -10.62 10.47
N THR A 63 -3.64 -9.34 10.30
CA THR A 63 -4.17 -8.30 11.17
C THR A 63 -5.65 -8.03 10.87
N PRO A 64 -6.45 -7.59 11.85
CA PRO A 64 -7.86 -7.30 11.67
C PRO A 64 -8.12 -6.23 10.60
N LEU A 65 -9.30 -6.30 10.00
CA LEU A 65 -9.89 -5.24 9.20
C LEU A 65 -11.17 -4.80 9.92
N GLU A 66 -11.09 -3.65 10.59
CA GLU A 66 -12.16 -3.13 11.41
C GLU A 66 -13.07 -2.21 10.59
N ALA A 67 -14.38 -2.42 10.67
CA ALA A 67 -15.37 -1.55 10.06
C ALA A 67 -15.81 -0.47 11.06
N LEU A 68 -15.92 0.78 10.60
CA LEU A 68 -16.36 1.92 11.41
C LEU A 68 -17.69 2.48 10.89
N PRO A 69 -18.81 1.76 11.08
CA PRO A 69 -20.09 2.14 10.48
C PRO A 69 -20.62 3.47 11.02
N ASN A 70 -20.42 3.77 12.31
CA ASN A 70 -20.86 5.03 12.89
C ASN A 70 -20.12 6.23 12.29
N LEU A 71 -18.80 6.10 12.10
CA LEU A 71 -18.00 7.15 11.45
C LEU A 71 -18.38 7.31 9.98
N ALA A 72 -18.62 6.22 9.26
CA ALA A 72 -19.10 6.24 7.89
C ALA A 72 -20.43 6.98 7.78
N HIS A 73 -21.37 6.69 8.68
CA HIS A 73 -22.68 7.38 8.73
C HIS A 73 -22.52 8.87 9.01
N MET A 74 -21.70 9.25 10.01
CA MET A 74 -21.45 10.67 10.32
C MET A 74 -20.84 11.44 9.15
N LEU A 75 -20.01 10.81 8.35
CA LEU A 75 -19.33 11.44 7.20
C LEU A 75 -20.10 11.29 5.88
N GLY A 76 -21.25 10.61 5.89
CA GLY A 76 -22.06 10.41 4.70
C GLY A 76 -21.39 9.57 3.59
N VAL A 77 -20.48 8.65 3.97
CA VAL A 77 -19.78 7.77 3.03
C VAL A 77 -20.27 6.33 3.13
N GLY A 78 -20.08 5.54 2.07
CA GLY A 78 -20.58 4.16 1.98
C GLY A 78 -19.96 3.17 2.96
N GLY A 79 -18.74 3.44 3.45
CA GLY A 79 -18.06 2.62 4.44
C GLY A 79 -16.67 3.16 4.76
N ILE A 80 -16.21 2.92 5.98
CA ILE A 80 -14.84 3.20 6.43
C ILE A 80 -14.29 1.92 7.05
N PHE A 81 -13.11 1.52 6.62
CA PHE A 81 -12.44 0.32 7.08
C PHE A 81 -11.01 0.66 7.49
N ILE A 82 -10.58 0.17 8.66
CA ILE A 82 -9.23 0.34 9.16
C ILE A 82 -8.53 -1.01 9.20
N LYS A 83 -7.39 -1.11 8.52
CA LYS A 83 -6.47 -2.23 8.66
C LYS A 83 -5.65 -2.02 9.92
N ASP A 84 -5.96 -2.76 11.00
CA ASP A 84 -5.32 -2.58 12.31
C ASP A 84 -3.93 -3.23 12.35
N GLU A 85 -2.92 -2.47 11.96
CA GLU A 85 -1.54 -2.90 12.00
C GLU A 85 -0.87 -2.73 13.39
N ALA A 86 -1.59 -2.25 14.41
CA ALA A 86 -1.11 -2.24 15.78
C ALA A 86 -0.87 -3.66 16.33
N GLN A 87 -1.52 -4.66 15.74
CA GLN A 87 -1.35 -6.06 16.11
C GLN A 87 -0.27 -6.80 15.30
N ARG A 88 0.54 -6.06 14.49
CA ARG A 88 1.55 -6.65 13.63
C ARG A 88 2.78 -7.10 14.44
N LEU A 89 2.96 -8.41 14.60
CA LEU A 89 4.15 -9.01 15.24
C LEU A 89 4.47 -8.37 16.61
N GLU A 90 3.46 -7.89 17.33
CA GLU A 90 3.62 -7.23 18.63
C GLU A 90 4.48 -5.94 18.60
N LEU A 91 4.83 -5.46 17.39
CA LEU A 91 5.65 -4.27 17.19
C LEU A 91 4.82 -3.01 16.87
N ASN A 92 3.49 -3.13 16.89
CA ASN A 92 2.55 -2.03 16.69
C ASN A 92 2.78 -1.22 15.42
N SER A 93 3.35 -1.83 14.37
CA SER A 93 3.70 -1.13 13.14
C SER A 93 3.82 -2.04 11.94
N PHE A 94 3.24 -1.60 10.81
CA PHE A 94 3.43 -2.26 9.52
C PHE A 94 4.87 -2.13 8.97
N LYS A 95 5.67 -1.20 9.49
CA LYS A 95 7.04 -0.91 9.00
C LYS A 95 7.96 -2.11 9.09
N VAL A 96 7.73 -3.00 10.06
CA VAL A 96 8.50 -4.24 10.21
C VAL A 96 8.44 -5.10 8.95
N MET A 97 7.34 -5.07 8.21
CA MET A 97 7.15 -5.89 7.00
C MET A 97 8.14 -5.47 5.89
N GLY A 98 8.22 -4.17 5.60
CA GLY A 98 9.15 -3.66 4.59
C GLY A 98 10.62 -3.79 5.02
N GLY A 99 10.92 -3.42 6.26
CA GLY A 99 12.28 -3.48 6.82
C GLY A 99 12.85 -4.89 6.83
N SER A 100 12.10 -5.85 7.35
CA SER A 100 12.54 -7.26 7.42
C SER A 100 12.77 -7.87 6.03
N PHE A 101 11.89 -7.58 5.08
CA PHE A 101 12.05 -8.07 3.71
C PHE A 101 13.24 -7.43 2.98
N ALA A 102 13.49 -6.15 3.20
CA ALA A 102 14.67 -5.48 2.65
C ALA A 102 15.98 -6.09 3.20
N ILE A 103 16.06 -6.35 4.50
CA ILE A 103 17.19 -7.03 5.13
C ILE A 103 17.35 -8.45 4.57
N TYR A 104 16.26 -9.20 4.46
CA TYR A 104 16.28 -10.55 3.88
C TYR A 104 16.87 -10.55 2.47
N ARG A 105 16.43 -9.66 1.60
CA ARG A 105 16.98 -9.55 0.24
C ARG A 105 18.44 -9.10 0.22
N PHE A 106 18.80 -8.18 1.10
CA PHE A 106 20.18 -7.72 1.23
C PHE A 106 21.11 -8.87 1.63
N VAL A 107 20.72 -9.65 2.66
CA VAL A 107 21.50 -10.82 3.10
C VAL A 107 21.62 -11.87 2.00
N LYS A 108 20.53 -12.19 1.28
CA LYS A 108 20.57 -13.09 0.13
C LYS A 108 21.60 -12.64 -0.90
N LYS A 109 21.60 -11.36 -1.24
CA LYS A 109 22.55 -10.78 -2.19
C LYS A 109 23.99 -10.89 -1.69
N MET A 110 24.24 -10.55 -0.43
CA MET A 110 25.59 -10.64 0.17
C MET A 110 26.15 -12.06 0.17
N LEU A 111 25.27 -13.07 0.27
CA LEU A 111 25.65 -14.49 0.28
C LEU A 111 25.66 -15.14 -1.12
N GLY A 112 25.35 -14.38 -2.18
CA GLY A 112 25.21 -14.95 -3.52
C GLY A 112 24.11 -16.00 -3.63
N MET A 113 23.03 -15.82 -2.87
CA MET A 113 21.93 -16.78 -2.75
C MET A 113 20.60 -16.20 -3.28
N GLU A 114 20.66 -15.28 -4.25
CA GLU A 114 19.46 -14.59 -4.78
C GLU A 114 18.41 -15.58 -5.28
N ASP A 115 18.84 -16.66 -5.90
CA ASP A 115 17.97 -17.70 -6.46
C ASP A 115 17.55 -18.78 -5.46
N LYS A 116 18.07 -18.71 -4.22
CA LYS A 116 17.74 -19.69 -3.17
C LYS A 116 16.73 -19.13 -2.19
N GLU A 117 15.91 -20.00 -1.67
CA GLU A 117 15.02 -19.67 -0.57
C GLU A 117 15.74 -19.88 0.75
N LEU A 118 15.77 -18.84 1.59
CA LEU A 118 16.22 -18.97 2.97
C LEU A 118 14.98 -19.21 3.83
N THR A 119 15.05 -20.22 4.69
CA THR A 119 14.00 -20.56 5.65
C THR A 119 14.44 -20.21 7.06
N PHE A 120 13.51 -19.79 7.90
CA PHE A 120 13.74 -19.67 9.34
C PHE A 120 13.64 -21.07 9.95
N GLN A 121 14.68 -21.49 10.65
CA GLN A 121 14.67 -22.70 11.49
C GLN A 121 14.52 -22.30 12.94
#